data_d0b2c64efeab9fe90402761e10487bc5
#
_entry.id   d0b2c64efeab9fe90402761e10487bc5
#
_cell.length_a   1.000
_cell.length_b   1.000
_cell.length_c   1.000
_cell.angle_alpha   90.00
_cell.angle_beta   90.00
_cell.angle_gamma   90.00
#
_symmetry.space_group_name_H-M   'P 1'
#
loop_
_entity.id
_entity.type
_entity.pdbx_description
1 polymer ?
#
loop_
_entity_poly.entity_id
_entity_poly.type
_entity_poly.pdbx_seq_one_letter_code
_entity_poly.pdbx_strand_id
1 'polypeptide(L)'
;QDWAMPRTNDGRPDLQGYWSNSSQTPLVRPEELGEKGFLTEAEAADVEQGWRDRYDISSQAADPERAPPTDGNADLGYNSFWWDPRSDAIQLDGQYRTSIIVDPANGQIPYLEGDRPQNGLRAQWRARPGVEPFDAHELRPLGERCLLTFGSGSGPPMLPILYNSNYQIVQ
;
A
#
# COMPACT_ATOMS: atom_id res chain seq x y z
N GLN A 1 16.30 -27.19 6.32
CA GLN A 1 17.53 -26.52 6.77
C GLN A 1 17.17 -25.64 7.93
N ASP A 2 17.82 -25.86 9.09
CA ASP A 2 17.63 -24.97 10.25
C ASP A 2 18.27 -23.62 9.91
N TRP A 3 17.43 -22.63 9.59
CA TRP A 3 17.89 -21.28 9.32
C TRP A 3 18.31 -20.63 10.64
N ALA A 4 19.54 -20.12 10.69
CA ALA A 4 20.05 -19.33 11.82
C ALA A 4 20.26 -17.88 11.37
N MET A 5 19.76 -16.95 12.17
CA MET A 5 19.93 -15.52 11.89
C MET A 5 21.43 -15.14 11.91
N PRO A 6 21.95 -14.58 10.81
CA PRO A 6 23.30 -14.00 10.79
C PRO A 6 23.43 -12.92 11.87
N ARG A 7 24.65 -12.79 12.43
CA ARG A 7 24.92 -11.76 13.44
C ARG A 7 26.14 -10.94 13.07
N THR A 8 26.06 -9.67 13.40
CA THR A 8 27.20 -8.74 13.33
C THR A 8 28.27 -9.10 14.36
N ASN A 9 29.45 -8.50 14.26
CA ASN A 9 30.55 -8.75 15.19
C ASN A 9 30.23 -8.39 16.65
N ASP A 10 29.27 -7.49 16.87
CA ASP A 10 28.78 -7.10 18.22
C ASP A 10 27.58 -7.93 18.68
N GLY A 11 27.23 -9.01 17.96
CA GLY A 11 26.21 -9.98 18.34
C GLY A 11 24.76 -9.60 18.01
N ARG A 12 24.52 -8.46 17.35
CA ARG A 12 23.18 -8.04 16.90
C ARG A 12 22.77 -8.82 15.65
N PRO A 13 21.46 -8.91 15.34
CA PRO A 13 21.02 -9.41 14.05
C PRO A 13 21.67 -8.64 12.90
N ASP A 14 22.26 -9.35 11.95
CA ASP A 14 22.81 -8.75 10.73
C ASP A 14 21.68 -8.59 9.70
N LEU A 15 21.27 -7.37 9.48
CA LEU A 15 20.25 -6.98 8.52
C LEU A 15 20.85 -6.31 7.28
N GLN A 16 22.18 -6.27 7.16
CA GLN A 16 22.83 -5.65 6.00
C GLN A 16 22.37 -6.32 4.70
N GLY A 17 22.17 -5.51 3.69
CA GLY A 17 21.82 -6.00 2.36
C GLY A 17 20.73 -5.19 1.68
N TYR A 18 20.23 -5.76 0.60
CA TYR A 18 19.11 -5.22 -0.17
C TYR A 18 17.86 -6.02 0.15
N TRP A 19 16.80 -5.31 0.48
CA TRP A 19 15.53 -5.87 0.91
C TRP A 19 14.42 -5.34 0.03
N SER A 20 13.42 -6.16 -0.27
CA SER A 20 12.17 -5.73 -0.88
C SER A 20 11.03 -6.04 0.07
N ASN A 21 10.14 -5.08 0.25
CA ASN A 21 8.88 -5.27 0.97
C ASN A 21 7.66 -5.19 0.03
N SER A 22 7.89 -5.36 -1.27
CA SER A 22 6.80 -5.43 -2.24
C SER A 22 5.81 -6.52 -1.86
N SER A 23 4.54 -6.17 -1.77
CA SER A 23 3.48 -7.11 -1.42
C SER A 23 2.10 -6.60 -1.83
N GLN A 24 1.20 -7.52 -2.17
CA GLN A 24 -0.23 -7.25 -2.36
C GLN A 24 -1.05 -7.33 -1.06
N THR A 25 -0.43 -7.73 0.05
CA THR A 25 -1.11 -7.73 1.34
C THR A 25 -1.35 -6.28 1.80
N PRO A 26 -2.61 -5.86 1.99
CA PRO A 26 -2.92 -4.49 2.37
C PRO A 26 -2.47 -4.20 3.82
N LEU A 27 -2.22 -2.91 4.13
CA LEU A 27 -1.94 -2.49 5.50
C LEU A 27 -3.10 -2.85 6.43
N VAL A 28 -4.31 -2.49 6.03
CA VAL A 28 -5.55 -2.69 6.79
C VAL A 28 -6.35 -3.80 6.15
N ARG A 29 -6.90 -4.70 6.95
CA ARG A 29 -7.72 -5.79 6.44
C ARG A 29 -8.98 -5.26 5.78
N PRO A 30 -9.34 -5.73 4.57
CA PRO A 30 -10.61 -5.45 3.94
C PRO A 30 -11.79 -5.81 4.86
N GLU A 31 -12.79 -4.96 4.94
CA GLU A 31 -13.93 -5.12 5.87
C GLU A 31 -14.71 -6.41 5.60
N GLU A 32 -14.80 -6.84 4.34
CA GLU A 32 -15.46 -8.08 3.93
C GLU A 32 -14.81 -9.35 4.50
N LEU A 33 -13.55 -9.29 4.90
CA LEU A 33 -12.85 -10.42 5.52
C LEU A 33 -13.09 -10.49 7.04
N GLY A 34 -13.65 -9.48 7.67
CA GLY A 34 -13.95 -9.45 9.09
C GLY A 34 -12.75 -9.84 9.97
N GLU A 35 -12.87 -10.90 10.74
CA GLU A 35 -11.80 -11.40 11.63
C GLU A 35 -10.88 -12.44 10.95
N LYS A 36 -11.07 -12.73 9.67
CA LYS A 36 -10.27 -13.72 8.95
C LYS A 36 -8.83 -13.25 8.79
N GLY A 37 -7.92 -13.74 9.62
CA GLY A 37 -6.50 -13.35 9.66
C GLY A 37 -5.65 -13.90 8.53
N PHE A 38 -6.10 -14.98 7.86
CA PHE A 38 -5.33 -15.71 6.85
C PHE A 38 -6.17 -16.02 5.62
N LEU A 39 -5.52 -15.98 4.46
CA LEU A 39 -6.07 -16.48 3.20
C LEU A 39 -5.75 -17.97 3.04
N THR A 40 -6.58 -18.67 2.30
CA THR A 40 -6.24 -19.97 1.73
C THR A 40 -5.26 -19.77 0.55
N GLU A 41 -4.62 -20.86 0.12
CA GLU A 41 -3.75 -20.80 -1.09
C GLU A 41 -4.51 -20.30 -2.33
N ALA A 42 -5.76 -20.73 -2.49
CA ALA A 42 -6.59 -20.29 -3.62
C ALA A 42 -6.89 -18.77 -3.55
N GLU A 43 -7.27 -18.29 -2.38
CA GLU A 43 -7.53 -16.84 -2.21
C GLU A 43 -6.26 -15.99 -2.37
N ALA A 44 -5.11 -16.48 -1.92
CA ALA A 44 -3.84 -15.80 -2.15
C ALA A 44 -3.51 -15.76 -3.66
N ALA A 45 -3.70 -16.88 -4.37
CA ALA A 45 -3.52 -16.94 -5.82
C ALA A 45 -4.47 -15.98 -6.57
N ASP A 46 -5.72 -15.83 -6.11
CA ASP A 46 -6.67 -14.87 -6.69
C ASP A 46 -6.22 -13.42 -6.49
N VAL A 47 -5.70 -13.08 -5.31
CA VAL A 47 -5.11 -11.75 -5.02
C VAL A 47 -3.94 -11.47 -5.96
N GLU A 48 -3.02 -12.39 -6.11
CA GLU A 48 -1.86 -12.27 -6.98
C GLU A 48 -2.25 -12.21 -8.47
N GLN A 49 -3.26 -13.00 -8.88
CA GLN A 49 -3.78 -12.96 -10.24
C GLN A 49 -4.43 -11.61 -10.54
N GLY A 50 -5.25 -11.09 -9.63
CA GLY A 50 -5.87 -9.78 -9.77
C GLY A 50 -4.85 -8.65 -9.93
N TRP A 51 -3.68 -8.76 -9.31
CA TRP A 51 -2.58 -7.82 -9.53
C TRP A 51 -1.96 -7.97 -10.91
N ARG A 52 -1.69 -9.21 -11.36
CA ARG A 52 -1.15 -9.47 -12.71
C ARG A 52 -2.08 -8.94 -13.79
N ASP A 53 -3.37 -9.18 -13.66
CA ASP A 53 -4.39 -8.69 -14.61
C ASP A 53 -4.40 -7.16 -14.67
N ARG A 54 -4.29 -6.49 -13.53
CA ARG A 54 -4.19 -5.02 -13.46
C ARG A 54 -2.91 -4.51 -14.12
N TYR A 55 -1.78 -5.17 -13.87
CA TYR A 55 -0.52 -4.83 -14.50
C TYR A 55 -0.60 -4.97 -16.02
N ASP A 56 -1.16 -6.07 -16.50
CA ASP A 56 -1.31 -6.35 -17.93
C ASP A 56 -2.21 -5.31 -18.61
N ILE A 57 -3.34 -4.97 -18.00
CA ILE A 57 -4.23 -3.92 -18.51
C ILE A 57 -3.50 -2.56 -18.53
N SER A 58 -2.80 -2.21 -17.46
CA SER A 58 -2.09 -0.94 -17.36
C SER A 58 -0.86 -0.84 -18.27
N SER A 59 -0.32 -1.99 -18.70
CA SER A 59 0.81 -2.07 -19.62
C SER A 59 0.42 -1.94 -21.10
N GLN A 60 -0.87 -2.01 -21.42
CA GLN A 60 -1.36 -1.85 -22.78
C GLN A 60 -1.23 -0.40 -23.25
N ALA A 61 -1.01 -0.23 -24.56
CA ALA A 61 -1.03 1.10 -25.15
C ALA A 61 -2.40 1.75 -24.94
N ALA A 62 -2.40 3.01 -24.51
CA ALA A 62 -3.64 3.77 -24.39
C ALA A 62 -4.29 3.96 -25.79
N ASP A 63 -5.59 3.75 -25.88
CA ASP A 63 -6.36 4.08 -27.08
C ASP A 63 -6.35 5.61 -27.27
N PRO A 64 -5.75 6.15 -28.34
CA PRO A 64 -5.69 7.59 -28.57
C PRO A 64 -7.07 8.22 -28.79
N GLU A 65 -8.06 7.43 -29.20
CA GLU A 65 -9.44 7.89 -29.43
C GLU A 65 -10.33 7.75 -28.17
N ARG A 66 -9.77 7.26 -27.08
CA ARG A 66 -10.51 7.12 -25.81
C ARG A 66 -10.96 8.48 -25.29
N ALA A 67 -12.24 8.58 -24.91
CA ALA A 67 -12.74 9.75 -24.23
C ALA A 67 -11.99 9.96 -22.89
N PRO A 68 -11.76 11.21 -22.47
CA PRO A 68 -11.17 11.49 -21.15
C PRO A 68 -11.95 10.80 -20.03
N PRO A 69 -11.28 10.21 -19.03
CA PRO A 69 -11.96 9.62 -17.90
C PRO A 69 -12.71 10.70 -17.12
N THR A 70 -13.99 10.45 -16.83
CA THR A 70 -14.84 11.39 -16.10
C THR A 70 -14.72 11.24 -14.57
N ASP A 71 -14.15 10.12 -14.11
CA ASP A 71 -13.92 9.79 -12.70
C ASP A 71 -12.52 10.18 -12.21
N GLY A 72 -11.71 10.80 -13.06
CA GLY A 72 -10.31 11.13 -12.76
C GLY A 72 -9.36 9.94 -12.80
N ASN A 73 -9.83 8.76 -13.23
CA ASN A 73 -9.01 7.56 -13.36
C ASN A 73 -8.11 7.66 -14.61
N ALA A 74 -6.83 7.88 -14.39
CA ALA A 74 -5.79 7.93 -15.43
C ALA A 74 -5.00 6.60 -15.55
N ASP A 75 -5.51 5.51 -14.99
CA ASP A 75 -4.76 4.28 -14.74
C ASP A 75 -4.35 3.48 -15.98
N LEU A 76 -4.83 3.83 -17.15
CA LEU A 76 -4.49 3.08 -18.36
C LEU A 76 -3.20 3.58 -19.02
N GLY A 77 -2.17 2.76 -19.00
CA GLY A 77 -0.96 2.95 -19.79
C GLY A 77 0.07 3.94 -19.22
N TYR A 78 -0.11 4.40 -17.99
CA TYR A 78 0.81 5.34 -17.37
C TYR A 78 1.70 4.67 -16.32
N ASN A 79 3.02 4.72 -16.53
CA ASN A 79 4.05 4.30 -15.57
C ASN A 79 4.00 2.83 -15.10
N SER A 80 3.25 1.93 -15.74
CA SER A 80 3.20 0.52 -15.34
C SER A 80 4.56 -0.17 -15.36
N PHE A 81 5.48 0.26 -16.21
CA PHE A 81 6.85 -0.30 -16.27
C PHE A 81 7.72 0.01 -15.03
N TRP A 82 7.30 0.94 -14.18
CA TRP A 82 7.92 1.21 -12.88
C TRP A 82 7.35 0.34 -11.76
N TRP A 83 6.23 -0.34 -12.00
CA TRP A 83 5.61 -1.16 -10.98
C TRP A 83 6.49 -2.35 -10.63
N ASP A 84 6.47 -2.73 -9.37
CA ASP A 84 7.18 -3.90 -8.92
C ASP A 84 6.50 -5.17 -9.48
N PRO A 85 7.16 -5.94 -10.37
CA PRO A 85 6.51 -7.08 -11.03
C PRO A 85 6.30 -8.28 -10.12
N ARG A 86 6.88 -8.26 -8.92
CA ARG A 86 6.78 -9.32 -7.93
C ARG A 86 6.09 -8.80 -6.68
N SER A 87 4.80 -8.93 -6.65
CA SER A 87 3.99 -8.51 -5.54
C SER A 87 3.11 -9.66 -5.09
N ASP A 88 3.72 -10.59 -4.39
CA ASP A 88 3.02 -11.74 -3.83
C ASP A 88 2.33 -11.34 -2.51
N ALA A 89 1.34 -12.13 -2.07
CA ALA A 89 0.78 -11.99 -0.74
C ALA A 89 1.84 -12.37 0.32
N ILE A 90 1.90 -11.62 1.43
CA ILE A 90 2.83 -11.93 2.52
C ILE A 90 2.52 -13.30 3.09
N GLN A 91 3.52 -14.17 3.07
CA GLN A 91 3.48 -15.46 3.73
C GLN A 91 4.37 -15.42 4.98
N LEU A 92 3.79 -15.76 6.12
CA LEU A 92 4.52 -15.90 7.39
C LEU A 92 4.18 -17.25 8.01
N ASP A 93 5.21 -18.02 8.33
CA ASP A 93 5.08 -19.39 8.86
C ASP A 93 4.18 -20.29 7.98
N GLY A 94 4.27 -20.14 6.66
CA GLY A 94 3.48 -20.91 5.70
C GLY A 94 2.03 -20.46 5.53
N GLN A 95 1.63 -19.35 6.14
CA GLN A 95 0.26 -18.83 6.09
C GLN A 95 0.22 -17.45 5.40
N TYR A 96 -0.68 -17.27 4.47
CA TYR A 96 -0.89 -15.99 3.78
C TYR A 96 -1.70 -15.03 4.64
N ARG A 97 -1.20 -13.82 4.83
CA ARG A 97 -1.83 -12.79 5.64
C ARG A 97 -2.88 -11.99 4.88
N THR A 98 -3.99 -11.67 5.56
CA THR A 98 -5.04 -10.79 5.02
C THR A 98 -4.74 -9.30 5.22
N SER A 99 -3.79 -8.97 6.10
CA SER A 99 -3.34 -7.60 6.38
C SER A 99 -1.95 -7.61 6.99
N ILE A 100 -1.25 -6.48 6.87
CA ILE A 100 0.03 -6.24 7.56
C ILE A 100 -0.23 -6.03 9.05
N ILE A 101 -1.32 -5.32 9.40
CA ILE A 101 -1.74 -5.16 10.79
C ILE A 101 -2.29 -6.50 11.30
N VAL A 102 -1.68 -7.03 12.35
CA VAL A 102 -2.06 -8.29 13.00
C VAL A 102 -2.54 -8.09 14.43
N ASP A 103 -2.27 -6.94 15.01
CA ASP A 103 -2.74 -6.50 16.32
C ASP A 103 -3.19 -5.03 16.22
N PRO A 104 -4.46 -4.75 16.48
CA PRO A 104 -5.52 -5.65 16.95
C PRO A 104 -5.92 -6.74 15.95
N ALA A 105 -6.52 -7.84 16.46
CA ALA A 105 -6.84 -9.04 15.68
C ALA A 105 -7.79 -8.80 14.50
N ASN A 106 -8.56 -7.72 14.53
CA ASN A 106 -9.42 -7.30 13.41
C ASN A 106 -8.64 -6.72 12.23
N GLY A 107 -7.30 -6.53 12.36
CA GLY A 107 -6.47 -6.00 11.29
C GLY A 107 -6.71 -4.52 10.96
N GLN A 108 -7.32 -3.76 11.86
CA GLN A 108 -7.65 -2.34 11.66
C GLN A 108 -6.67 -1.43 12.42
N ILE A 109 -6.51 -0.20 11.93
CA ILE A 109 -5.75 0.81 12.68
C ILE A 109 -6.55 1.18 13.94
N PRO A 110 -5.96 1.08 15.14
CA PRO A 110 -6.65 1.37 16.40
C PRO A 110 -6.70 2.89 16.64
N TYR A 111 -7.54 3.60 15.87
CA TYR A 111 -7.73 5.03 16.05
C TYR A 111 -8.32 5.35 17.42
N LEU A 112 -7.85 6.43 18.02
CA LEU A 112 -8.53 7.03 19.16
C LEU A 112 -9.93 7.49 18.75
N GLU A 113 -10.82 7.60 19.74
CA GLU A 113 -12.17 8.10 19.47
C GLU A 113 -12.10 9.53 18.89
N GLY A 114 -12.75 9.72 17.75
CA GLY A 114 -12.75 10.99 17.02
C GLY A 114 -11.57 11.23 16.07
N ASP A 115 -10.49 10.43 16.12
CA ASP A 115 -9.26 10.68 15.36
C ASP A 115 -9.20 9.97 13.99
N ARG A 116 -10.29 9.43 13.52
CA ARG A 116 -10.32 8.83 12.17
C ARG A 116 -10.05 9.89 11.10
N PRO A 117 -9.39 9.54 9.97
CA PRO A 117 -9.04 10.51 8.92
C PRO A 117 -10.20 11.36 8.40
N GLN A 118 -11.43 10.80 8.37
CA GLN A 118 -12.63 11.53 7.98
C GLN A 118 -13.03 12.64 8.98
N ASN A 119 -12.51 12.60 10.22
CA ASN A 119 -12.76 13.61 11.25
C ASN A 119 -11.62 14.64 11.33
N GLY A 120 -10.55 14.46 10.55
CA GLY A 120 -9.41 15.37 10.55
C GLY A 120 -9.76 16.77 10.07
N LEU A 121 -8.94 17.74 10.41
CA LEU A 121 -9.16 19.17 10.08
C LEU A 121 -9.46 19.40 8.60
N ARG A 122 -8.75 18.70 7.70
CA ARG A 122 -9.00 18.80 6.26
C ARG A 122 -10.39 18.33 5.87
N ALA A 123 -10.87 17.22 6.45
CA ALA A 123 -12.21 16.72 6.21
C ALA A 123 -13.27 17.70 6.73
N GLN A 124 -13.08 18.23 7.93
CA GLN A 124 -13.95 19.25 8.53
C GLN A 124 -14.01 20.53 7.68
N TRP A 125 -12.88 20.97 7.11
CA TRP A 125 -12.84 22.14 6.24
C TRP A 125 -13.59 21.90 4.93
N ARG A 126 -13.39 20.73 4.32
CA ARG A 126 -14.09 20.33 3.08
C ARG A 126 -15.61 20.19 3.27
N ALA A 127 -16.05 19.87 4.46
CA ALA A 127 -17.47 19.73 4.76
C ALA A 127 -18.19 21.08 4.94
N ARG A 128 -17.49 22.21 4.93
CA ARG A 128 -18.10 23.54 5.07
C ARG A 128 -18.84 23.93 3.80
N PRO A 129 -20.04 24.50 3.90
CA PRO A 129 -20.78 24.98 2.74
C PRO A 129 -19.96 26.01 1.92
N GLY A 130 -19.96 25.84 0.61
CA GLY A 130 -19.27 26.75 -0.33
C GLY A 130 -17.75 26.59 -0.38
N VAL A 131 -17.20 25.58 0.27
CA VAL A 131 -15.75 25.26 0.16
C VAL A 131 -15.55 24.20 -0.91
N GLU A 132 -14.76 24.53 -1.91
CA GLU A 132 -14.36 23.62 -2.96
C GLU A 132 -12.99 22.97 -2.68
N PRO A 133 -12.71 21.77 -3.21
CA PRO A 133 -11.47 21.04 -2.92
C PRO A 133 -10.18 21.78 -3.30
N PHE A 134 -10.26 22.81 -4.12
CA PHE A 134 -9.11 23.56 -4.65
C PHE A 134 -9.00 25.00 -4.11
N ASP A 135 -9.88 25.41 -3.20
CA ASP A 135 -9.92 26.80 -2.69
C ASP A 135 -8.68 27.17 -1.86
N ALA A 136 -8.05 26.17 -1.21
CA ALA A 136 -6.88 26.42 -0.39
C ALA A 136 -5.94 25.19 -0.40
N HIS A 137 -4.65 25.44 -0.23
CA HIS A 137 -3.64 24.39 -0.21
C HIS A 137 -3.79 23.41 0.97
N GLU A 138 -4.37 23.84 2.09
CA GLU A 138 -4.68 22.97 3.23
C GLU A 138 -5.73 21.90 2.89
N LEU A 139 -6.55 22.16 1.88
CA LEU A 139 -7.55 21.21 1.39
C LEU A 139 -6.95 20.12 0.50
N ARG A 140 -5.71 20.30 0.05
CA ARG A 140 -5.01 19.32 -0.80
C ARG A 140 -4.28 18.28 0.05
N PRO A 141 -4.19 17.01 -0.45
CA PRO A 141 -3.36 15.99 0.18
C PRO A 141 -1.89 16.41 0.23
N LEU A 142 -1.16 15.89 1.20
CA LEU A 142 0.27 16.20 1.38
C LEU A 142 1.12 15.81 0.17
N GLY A 143 0.73 14.76 -0.57
CA GLY A 143 1.39 14.35 -1.81
C GLY A 143 1.27 15.39 -2.92
N GLU A 144 0.09 15.99 -3.11
CA GLU A 144 -0.10 17.07 -4.10
C GLU A 144 0.60 18.36 -3.72
N ARG A 145 0.86 18.56 -2.44
CA ARG A 145 1.64 19.69 -1.89
C ARG A 145 3.15 19.43 -1.91
N CYS A 146 3.59 18.31 -2.45
CA CYS A 146 5.00 17.87 -2.48
C CYS A 146 5.67 17.77 -1.10
N LEU A 147 4.91 17.55 -0.05
CA LEU A 147 5.42 17.39 1.32
C LEU A 147 5.73 15.94 1.66
N LEU A 148 4.95 15.00 1.11
CA LEU A 148 5.13 13.57 1.25
C LEU A 148 4.87 12.90 -0.11
N THR A 149 5.16 11.61 -0.22
CA THR A 149 4.75 10.82 -1.38
C THR A 149 3.25 10.46 -1.32
N PHE A 150 2.73 9.83 -2.36
CA PHE A 150 1.32 9.45 -2.45
C PHE A 150 1.04 8.10 -1.79
N GLY A 151 -0.21 7.89 -1.39
CA GLY A 151 -0.70 6.60 -0.88
C GLY A 151 0.07 6.10 0.33
N SER A 152 0.37 4.83 0.36
CA SER A 152 1.11 4.17 1.46
C SER A 152 2.53 4.69 1.65
N GLY A 153 3.15 5.27 0.62
CA GLY A 153 4.46 5.91 0.73
C GLY A 153 4.44 7.23 1.50
N SER A 154 3.27 7.79 1.82
CA SER A 154 3.11 9.00 2.64
C SER A 154 3.02 8.70 4.15
N GLY A 155 2.94 7.43 4.52
CA GLY A 155 2.78 6.96 5.89
C GLY A 155 4.09 6.51 6.53
N PRO A 156 4.02 5.60 7.51
CA PRO A 156 5.20 5.02 8.10
C PRO A 156 6.16 4.49 7.05
N PRO A 157 7.48 4.62 7.23
CA PRO A 157 8.44 4.12 6.27
C PRO A 157 8.33 2.60 6.10
N MET A 158 8.70 2.12 4.91
CA MET A 158 8.73 0.68 4.58
C MET A 158 7.36 0.00 4.47
N LEU A 159 6.29 0.74 4.21
CA LEU A 159 5.04 0.12 3.77
C LEU A 159 5.13 -0.25 2.28
N PRO A 160 4.52 -1.37 1.85
CA PRO A 160 4.44 -1.74 0.44
C PRO A 160 3.76 -0.64 -0.38
N ILE A 161 4.37 -0.29 -1.49
CA ILE A 161 3.85 0.67 -2.46
C ILE A 161 3.94 0.07 -3.87
N LEU A 162 3.37 0.76 -4.83
CA LEU A 162 3.29 0.28 -6.21
C LEU A 162 4.68 0.13 -6.87
N TYR A 163 5.64 0.95 -6.45
CA TYR A 163 7.03 0.98 -6.93
C TYR A 163 7.96 1.55 -5.85
N ASN A 164 9.27 1.29 -5.97
CA ASN A 164 10.30 1.69 -4.98
C ASN A 164 10.20 0.95 -3.64
N SER A 165 9.73 -0.29 -3.66
CA SER A 165 9.68 -1.15 -2.47
C SER A 165 11.03 -1.79 -2.13
N ASN A 166 12.14 -1.15 -2.47
CA ASN A 166 13.49 -1.67 -2.28
C ASN A 166 14.27 -0.80 -1.30
N TYR A 167 14.96 -1.45 -0.37
CA TYR A 167 15.72 -0.80 0.69
C TYR A 167 17.12 -1.36 0.79
N GLN A 168 18.09 -0.50 1.03
CA GLN A 168 19.42 -0.90 1.42
C GLN A 168 19.61 -0.61 2.92
N ILE A 169 19.94 -1.63 3.69
CA ILE A 169 20.31 -1.51 5.11
C ILE A 169 21.83 -1.64 5.20
N VAL A 170 22.45 -0.69 5.88
CA VAL A 170 23.88 -0.65 6.18
C VAL A 170 24.03 -0.58 7.70
N GLN A 171 24.82 -1.52 8.28
CA GLN A 171 25.10 -1.59 9.72
C GLN A 171 26.59 -1.47 9.99
#